data_e7ff76053863d4306c28331896330e2c
#
_entry.id   e7ff76053863d4306c28331896330e2c
#
_cell.length_a   1.000
_cell.length_b   1.000
_cell.length_c   1.000
_cell.angle_alpha   90.00
_cell.angle_beta   90.00
_cell.angle_gamma   90.00
#
_symmetry.space_group_name_H-M   'P 1'
#
loop_
_entity.id
_entity.type
_entity.pdbx_description
1 polymer ?
#
loop_
_entity_poly.entity_id
_entity_poly.type
_entity_poly.pdbx_seq_one_letter_code
_entity_poly.pdbx_strand_id
1 'polypeptide(L)'
;MAIATAGLAGCSKKAPPRKTAGVPVLVAQATNATVPVQIDPPPVGHVMAYATVTLHSQIQGMINGIHFQEGQEVSKGDLLFTIDPRPAQAALDQAQANLARDAGQMEYAQANIARDQKLLDAKIISQEQLDVDRASLDAATGTVAADRAAITNAILNLGYCQIRAPMDGRTGGLQAYVGNVVKAPDDVLLTINQIHPIYVAFAVPEQYLPQIRREMAKRPLKVSVTYQDMSGPPPSGELTFVDNTVDQTTGTILLKATFPNAGRTLWPGQFV
;
A
#
# COMPACT_ATOMS: atom_id res chain seq x y z
N MET A 1 -82.23 32.39 92.99
CA MET A 1 -81.21 32.91 92.06
C MET A 1 -80.29 31.73 91.74
N ALA A 2 -80.42 31.14 90.58
CA ALA A 2 -79.63 30.00 90.07
C ALA A 2 -78.99 30.37 88.79
N ILE A 3 -77.68 30.34 88.79
CA ILE A 3 -76.92 30.66 87.55
C ILE A 3 -76.51 29.29 87.01
N ALA A 4 -76.92 29.03 85.75
CA ALA A 4 -76.50 27.84 85.00
C ALA A 4 -75.26 28.15 84.13
N THR A 5 -74.19 27.40 84.31
CA THR A 5 -73.04 27.41 83.53
C THR A 5 -73.09 26.31 82.44
N ALA A 6 -73.21 26.76 81.20
CA ALA A 6 -73.17 25.87 80.07
C ALA A 6 -71.68 25.56 79.66
N GLY A 7 -71.28 24.31 79.68
CA GLY A 7 -69.99 23.82 79.25
C GLY A 7 -70.02 23.60 77.69
N LEU A 8 -69.13 24.24 76.99
CA LEU A 8 -68.85 23.98 75.58
C LEU A 8 -67.94 22.78 75.38
N ALA A 9 -68.46 21.71 74.88
CA ALA A 9 -67.65 20.55 74.44
C ALA A 9 -67.15 20.75 73.01
N GLY A 10 -65.93 21.10 72.82
CA GLY A 10 -65.24 21.23 71.55
C GLY A 10 -64.90 19.86 70.95
N CYS A 11 -65.59 19.43 69.91
CA CYS A 11 -65.22 18.27 69.11
C CYS A 11 -64.03 18.59 68.20
N SER A 12 -62.82 18.22 68.58
CA SER A 12 -61.63 18.25 67.73
C SER A 12 -61.72 17.11 66.72
N LYS A 13 -62.12 17.43 65.49
CA LYS A 13 -62.01 16.49 64.34
C LYS A 13 -60.50 16.43 63.95
N LYS A 14 -59.88 15.27 64.23
CA LYS A 14 -58.55 14.95 63.76
C LYS A 14 -58.53 14.93 62.22
N ALA A 15 -57.76 15.85 61.58
CA ALA A 15 -57.62 15.89 60.12
C ALA A 15 -56.99 14.59 59.65
N PRO A 16 -57.44 14.01 58.50
CA PRO A 16 -56.83 12.81 57.96
C PRO A 16 -55.41 13.11 57.53
N PRO A 17 -54.49 12.13 57.64
CA PRO A 17 -53.08 12.34 57.23
C PRO A 17 -53.03 12.70 55.73
N ARG A 18 -52.40 13.81 55.41
CA ARG A 18 -52.10 14.19 54.04
C ARG A 18 -51.29 13.05 53.41
N LYS A 19 -51.88 12.38 52.41
CA LYS A 19 -51.11 11.48 51.53
C LYS A 19 -50.10 12.36 50.79
N THR A 20 -48.84 12.23 51.12
CA THR A 20 -47.76 12.80 50.33
C THR A 20 -47.86 12.20 48.93
N ALA A 21 -48.13 13.04 47.96
CA ALA A 21 -48.08 12.63 46.57
C ALA A 21 -46.71 12.08 46.29
N GLY A 22 -46.61 10.80 45.89
CA GLY A 22 -45.34 10.21 45.52
C GLY A 22 -44.73 11.01 44.35
N VAL A 23 -43.46 11.27 44.46
CA VAL A 23 -42.70 11.90 43.41
C VAL A 23 -42.74 10.96 42.19
N PRO A 24 -43.20 11.42 41.00
CA PRO A 24 -43.17 10.58 39.81
C PRO A 24 -41.74 10.25 39.45
N VAL A 25 -41.40 8.95 39.46
CA VAL A 25 -40.12 8.42 39.05
C VAL A 25 -40.30 7.64 37.74
N LEU A 26 -39.43 7.93 36.77
CA LEU A 26 -39.33 7.11 35.56
C LEU A 26 -38.50 5.86 35.92
N VAL A 27 -39.10 4.70 35.78
CA VAL A 27 -38.40 3.40 35.95
C VAL A 27 -38.18 2.81 34.57
N ALA A 28 -36.96 2.31 34.34
CA ALA A 28 -36.64 1.53 33.16
C ALA A 28 -36.21 0.14 33.61
N GLN A 29 -36.61 -0.87 32.87
CA GLN A 29 -36.21 -2.24 33.16
C GLN A 29 -34.76 -2.43 32.71
N ALA A 30 -33.88 -2.88 33.61
CA ALA A 30 -32.50 -3.24 33.26
C ALA A 30 -32.52 -4.52 32.42
N THR A 31 -31.97 -4.43 31.21
CA THR A 31 -31.74 -5.61 30.36
C THR A 31 -30.27 -5.86 30.19
N ASN A 32 -29.88 -7.15 30.18
CA ASN A 32 -28.52 -7.54 29.85
C ASN A 32 -28.31 -7.36 28.33
N ALA A 33 -27.53 -6.36 27.95
CA ALA A 33 -27.13 -6.13 26.58
C ALA A 33 -25.62 -6.05 26.47
N THR A 34 -25.06 -6.58 25.39
CA THR A 34 -23.65 -6.36 25.06
C THR A 34 -23.51 -4.95 24.50
N VAL A 35 -23.01 -4.05 25.31
CA VAL A 35 -22.74 -2.67 24.89
C VAL A 35 -21.32 -2.60 24.37
N PRO A 36 -21.07 -2.03 23.16
CA PRO A 36 -19.72 -1.79 22.68
C PRO A 36 -19.00 -0.84 23.64
N VAL A 37 -17.76 -1.17 23.99
CA VAL A 37 -16.91 -0.28 24.79
C VAL A 37 -16.52 0.88 23.88
N GLN A 38 -17.02 2.07 24.18
CA GLN A 38 -16.57 3.30 23.53
C GLN A 38 -15.45 3.92 24.36
N ILE A 39 -14.41 4.35 23.67
CA ILE A 39 -13.38 5.23 24.24
C ILE A 39 -13.97 6.64 24.26
N ASP A 40 -14.00 7.26 25.44
CA ASP A 40 -14.55 8.60 25.62
C ASP A 40 -13.42 9.55 26.12
N PRO A 41 -13.13 10.65 25.42
CA PRO A 41 -13.72 11.07 24.15
C PRO A 41 -13.33 10.16 22.99
N PRO A 42 -14.18 10.05 21.92
CA PRO A 42 -13.84 9.24 20.76
C PRO A 42 -12.58 9.80 20.08
N PRO A 43 -11.62 8.93 19.70
CA PRO A 43 -10.41 9.38 19.07
C PRO A 43 -10.72 9.93 17.67
N VAL A 44 -10.07 11.04 17.32
CA VAL A 44 -10.10 11.57 15.95
C VAL A 44 -9.13 10.75 15.11
N GLY A 45 -9.61 10.24 13.99
CA GLY A 45 -8.82 9.48 13.04
C GLY A 45 -8.63 10.24 11.72
N HIS A 46 -7.70 9.77 10.93
CA HIS A 46 -7.52 10.20 9.55
C HIS A 46 -7.43 8.99 8.63
N VAL A 47 -8.02 9.14 7.47
CA VAL A 47 -8.03 8.10 6.45
C VAL A 47 -6.70 8.09 5.71
N MET A 48 -6.11 6.91 5.52
CA MET A 48 -4.86 6.71 4.80
C MET A 48 -5.05 5.69 3.68
N ALA A 49 -4.37 5.89 2.56
CA ALA A 49 -4.30 4.86 1.54
C ALA A 49 -3.72 3.56 2.14
N TYR A 50 -4.22 2.40 1.68
CA TYR A 50 -3.69 1.11 2.10
C TYR A 50 -2.23 0.93 1.68
N ALA A 51 -1.91 1.36 0.46
CA ALA A 51 -0.56 1.46 -0.07
C ALA A 51 -0.46 2.70 -0.98
N THR A 52 0.70 3.33 -0.97
CA THR A 52 1.01 4.46 -1.86
C THR A 52 2.30 4.13 -2.59
N VAL A 53 2.30 4.24 -3.91
CA VAL A 53 3.50 4.09 -4.73
C VAL A 53 3.69 5.33 -5.57
N THR A 54 4.87 5.91 -5.46
CA THR A 54 5.32 7.00 -6.33
C THR A 54 6.10 6.40 -7.48
N LEU A 55 5.65 6.62 -8.70
CA LEU A 55 6.28 6.12 -9.92
C LEU A 55 7.34 7.09 -10.39
N HIS A 56 8.53 6.55 -10.60
CA HIS A 56 9.66 7.25 -11.21
C HIS A 56 10.01 6.59 -12.55
N SER A 57 10.64 7.35 -13.43
CA SER A 57 11.26 6.76 -14.61
C SER A 57 12.51 5.97 -14.20
N GLN A 58 12.73 4.80 -14.80
CA GLN A 58 13.96 4.02 -14.63
C GLN A 58 15.00 4.32 -15.71
N ILE A 59 14.60 5.02 -16.76
CA ILE A 59 15.49 5.48 -17.85
C ILE A 59 15.23 6.94 -18.16
N GLN A 60 16.24 7.59 -18.71
CA GLN A 60 16.11 8.93 -19.25
C GLN A 60 15.51 8.85 -20.67
N GLY A 61 14.55 9.73 -20.96
CA GLY A 61 13.97 9.82 -22.30
C GLY A 61 12.76 10.75 -22.38
N MET A 62 12.26 10.98 -23.58
CA MET A 62 11.07 11.79 -23.81
C MET A 62 9.81 10.93 -23.64
N ILE A 63 8.80 11.46 -22.95
CA ILE A 63 7.48 10.82 -22.86
C ILE A 63 6.78 10.95 -24.22
N ASN A 64 6.53 9.82 -24.87
CA ASN A 64 5.82 9.74 -26.15
C ASN A 64 4.30 9.59 -25.99
N GLY A 65 3.85 9.01 -24.87
CA GLY A 65 2.43 8.76 -24.64
C GLY A 65 2.07 8.56 -23.19
N ILE A 66 0.84 8.94 -22.86
CA ILE A 66 0.18 8.71 -21.59
C ILE A 66 -1.10 7.95 -21.90
N HIS A 67 -1.34 6.83 -21.21
CA HIS A 67 -2.38 5.86 -21.57
C HIS A 67 -3.49 5.75 -20.50
N PHE A 68 -3.58 6.71 -19.60
CA PHE A 68 -4.62 6.79 -18.57
C PHE A 68 -5.09 8.23 -18.40
N GLN A 69 -6.16 8.41 -17.61
CA GLN A 69 -6.66 9.73 -17.20
C GLN A 69 -6.32 9.96 -15.72
N GLU A 70 -6.10 11.21 -15.34
CA GLU A 70 -5.93 11.57 -13.92
C GLU A 70 -7.14 11.15 -13.08
N GLY A 71 -6.87 10.55 -11.93
CA GLY A 71 -7.93 10.03 -11.06
C GLY A 71 -8.59 8.73 -11.54
N GLN A 72 -8.11 8.11 -12.62
CA GLN A 72 -8.58 6.82 -13.10
C GLN A 72 -8.14 5.68 -12.16
N GLU A 73 -8.95 4.66 -12.00
CA GLU A 73 -8.54 3.39 -11.41
C GLU A 73 -7.78 2.56 -12.42
N VAL A 74 -6.65 2.02 -11.98
CA VAL A 74 -5.76 1.19 -12.79
C VAL A 74 -5.51 -0.13 -12.09
N SER A 75 -5.33 -1.18 -12.88
CA SER A 75 -4.94 -2.51 -12.41
C SER A 75 -3.45 -2.72 -12.56
N LYS A 76 -2.89 -3.58 -11.72
CA LYS A 76 -1.49 -3.99 -11.83
C LYS A 76 -1.17 -4.50 -13.24
N GLY A 77 -0.15 -3.91 -13.86
CA GLY A 77 0.29 -4.23 -15.23
C GLY A 77 -0.26 -3.30 -16.31
N ASP A 78 -1.25 -2.45 -16.02
CA ASP A 78 -1.77 -1.47 -16.98
C ASP A 78 -0.65 -0.54 -17.45
N LEU A 79 -0.60 -0.28 -18.75
CA LEU A 79 0.37 0.63 -19.33
C LEU A 79 -0.03 2.08 -18.99
N LEU A 80 0.90 2.81 -18.37
CA LEU A 80 0.66 4.19 -17.95
C LEU A 80 1.38 5.20 -18.82
N PHE A 81 2.69 5.00 -19.01
CA PHE A 81 3.51 5.89 -19.84
C PHE A 81 4.32 5.09 -20.84
N THR A 82 4.60 5.72 -21.97
CA THR A 82 5.55 5.23 -22.96
C THR A 82 6.63 6.28 -23.15
N ILE A 83 7.88 5.93 -22.86
CA ILE A 83 9.08 6.71 -23.16
C ILE A 83 9.53 6.33 -24.57
N ASP A 84 10.22 7.23 -25.26
CA ASP A 84 10.74 6.99 -26.62
C ASP A 84 11.64 5.73 -26.63
N PRO A 85 11.22 4.63 -27.27
CA PRO A 85 11.97 3.38 -27.24
C PRO A 85 13.09 3.33 -28.28
N ARG A 86 13.15 4.29 -29.22
CA ARG A 86 14.10 4.25 -30.34
C ARG A 86 15.58 4.17 -29.91
N PRO A 87 16.05 4.93 -28.92
CA PRO A 87 17.44 4.78 -28.44
C PRO A 87 17.70 3.41 -27.82
N ALA A 88 16.77 2.88 -27.04
CA ALA A 88 16.91 1.56 -26.40
C ALA A 88 16.85 0.44 -27.44
N GLN A 89 15.99 0.57 -28.46
CA GLN A 89 15.92 -0.38 -29.56
C GLN A 89 17.23 -0.38 -30.37
N ALA A 90 17.78 0.78 -30.71
CA ALA A 90 19.06 0.87 -31.42
C ALA A 90 20.21 0.24 -30.62
N ALA A 91 20.20 0.40 -29.29
CA ALA A 91 21.20 -0.25 -28.42
C ALA A 91 21.04 -1.79 -28.42
N LEU A 92 19.80 -2.29 -28.43
CA LEU A 92 19.52 -3.73 -28.53
C LEU A 92 20.00 -4.29 -29.88
N ASP A 93 19.69 -3.60 -31.00
CA ASP A 93 20.10 -4.01 -32.33
C ASP A 93 21.64 -4.05 -32.44
N GLN A 94 22.34 -3.06 -31.87
CA GLN A 94 23.79 -3.03 -31.79
C GLN A 94 24.37 -4.20 -30.98
N ALA A 95 23.79 -4.53 -29.82
CA ALA A 95 24.22 -5.65 -29.00
C ALA A 95 24.02 -7.00 -29.72
N GLN A 96 22.92 -7.15 -30.45
CA GLN A 96 22.64 -8.34 -31.27
C GLN A 96 23.64 -8.48 -32.43
N ALA A 97 23.99 -7.38 -33.08
CA ALA A 97 25.00 -7.39 -34.15
C ALA A 97 26.39 -7.79 -33.63
N ASN A 98 26.78 -7.29 -32.43
CA ASN A 98 28.03 -7.70 -31.78
C ASN A 98 28.03 -9.19 -31.49
N LEU A 99 26.96 -9.73 -30.87
CA LEU A 99 26.84 -11.16 -30.62
C LEU A 99 26.97 -11.99 -31.91
N ALA A 100 26.32 -11.56 -33.00
CA ALA A 100 26.39 -12.28 -34.27
C ALA A 100 27.82 -12.34 -34.82
N ARG A 101 28.58 -11.24 -34.75
CA ARG A 101 29.99 -11.16 -35.13
C ARG A 101 30.84 -12.10 -34.29
N ASP A 102 30.71 -12.03 -32.95
CA ASP A 102 31.58 -12.72 -32.02
C ASP A 102 31.22 -14.21 -31.88
N ALA A 103 29.97 -14.56 -32.12
CA ALA A 103 29.55 -15.97 -32.31
C ALA A 103 30.20 -16.60 -33.54
N GLY A 104 30.31 -15.86 -34.66
CA GLY A 104 31.07 -16.33 -35.83
C GLY A 104 32.55 -16.54 -35.54
N GLN A 105 33.17 -15.66 -34.75
CA GLN A 105 34.55 -15.82 -34.31
C GLN A 105 34.74 -17.05 -33.41
N MET A 106 33.84 -17.29 -32.49
CA MET A 106 33.81 -18.49 -31.64
C MET A 106 33.70 -19.76 -32.45
N GLU A 107 32.75 -19.79 -33.44
CA GLU A 107 32.56 -20.93 -34.32
C GLU A 107 33.82 -21.23 -35.13
N TYR A 108 34.49 -20.18 -35.67
CA TYR A 108 35.79 -20.31 -36.35
C TYR A 108 36.86 -20.92 -35.44
N ALA A 109 37.03 -20.41 -34.20
CA ALA A 109 37.98 -20.94 -33.26
C ALA A 109 37.66 -22.40 -32.90
N GLN A 110 36.40 -22.76 -32.73
CA GLN A 110 35.99 -24.13 -32.47
C GLN A 110 36.33 -25.08 -33.66
N ALA A 111 36.10 -24.60 -34.89
CA ALA A 111 36.45 -25.37 -36.09
C ALA A 111 37.98 -25.53 -36.25
N ASN A 112 38.77 -24.54 -35.82
CA ASN A 112 40.24 -24.62 -35.79
C ASN A 112 40.71 -25.72 -34.83
N ILE A 113 40.23 -25.71 -33.61
CA ILE A 113 40.58 -26.75 -32.61
C ILE A 113 40.26 -28.17 -33.14
N ALA A 114 39.08 -28.35 -33.78
CA ALA A 114 38.71 -29.61 -34.33
C ALA A 114 39.64 -30.09 -35.46
N ARG A 115 40.24 -29.18 -36.23
CA ARG A 115 41.30 -29.45 -37.21
C ARG A 115 42.63 -29.76 -36.57
N ASP A 116 43.04 -28.91 -35.61
CA ASP A 116 44.36 -29.00 -34.99
C ASP A 116 44.48 -30.22 -34.09
N GLN A 117 43.39 -30.70 -33.50
CA GLN A 117 43.38 -32.00 -32.81
C GLN A 117 43.78 -33.17 -33.76
N LYS A 118 43.26 -33.16 -35.01
CA LYS A 118 43.61 -34.18 -36.00
C LYS A 118 45.08 -34.05 -36.46
N LEU A 119 45.60 -32.81 -36.56
CA LEU A 119 46.98 -32.55 -36.91
C LEU A 119 47.92 -32.93 -35.79
N LEU A 120 47.55 -32.78 -34.54
CA LEU A 120 48.28 -33.24 -33.37
C LEU A 120 48.34 -34.76 -33.33
N ASP A 121 47.23 -35.46 -33.58
CA ASP A 121 47.14 -36.90 -33.64
C ASP A 121 48.03 -37.46 -34.74
N ALA A 122 48.18 -36.71 -35.86
CA ALA A 122 49.09 -37.00 -36.96
C ALA A 122 50.54 -36.54 -36.66
N LYS A 123 50.86 -35.96 -35.49
CA LYS A 123 52.14 -35.41 -35.06
C LYS A 123 52.68 -34.30 -35.99
N ILE A 124 51.79 -33.51 -36.60
CA ILE A 124 52.17 -32.42 -37.53
C ILE A 124 52.34 -31.12 -36.75
N ILE A 125 51.60 -30.90 -35.66
CA ILE A 125 51.70 -29.70 -34.79
C ILE A 125 52.12 -30.09 -33.39
N SER A 126 52.56 -29.08 -32.60
CA SER A 126 52.90 -29.24 -31.19
C SER A 126 51.69 -29.15 -30.28
N GLN A 127 51.83 -29.69 -29.06
CA GLN A 127 50.80 -29.51 -28.02
C GLN A 127 50.63 -28.03 -27.66
N GLU A 128 51.70 -27.26 -27.63
CA GLU A 128 51.68 -25.82 -27.36
C GLU A 128 50.78 -25.07 -28.35
N GLN A 129 50.82 -25.42 -29.64
CA GLN A 129 49.93 -24.80 -30.65
C GLN A 129 48.46 -25.08 -30.35
N LEU A 130 48.13 -26.32 -30.02
CA LEU A 130 46.73 -26.68 -29.65
C LEU A 130 46.28 -25.94 -28.37
N ASP A 131 47.17 -25.75 -27.40
CA ASP A 131 46.88 -25.06 -26.16
C ASP A 131 46.63 -23.55 -26.40
N VAL A 132 47.35 -22.91 -27.37
CA VAL A 132 47.07 -21.53 -27.82
C VAL A 132 45.69 -21.43 -28.46
N ASP A 133 45.32 -22.41 -29.32
CA ASP A 133 44.03 -22.40 -29.99
C ASP A 133 42.88 -22.64 -29.00
N ARG A 134 43.08 -23.48 -27.97
CA ARG A 134 42.12 -23.62 -26.86
C ARG A 134 41.92 -22.32 -26.09
N ALA A 135 43.03 -21.64 -25.74
CA ALA A 135 42.94 -20.34 -25.06
C ALA A 135 42.20 -19.29 -25.92
N SER A 136 42.37 -19.35 -27.27
CA SER A 136 41.62 -18.50 -28.20
C SER A 136 40.12 -18.81 -28.20
N LEU A 137 39.73 -20.11 -28.17
CA LEU A 137 38.32 -20.49 -28.06
C LEU A 137 37.72 -20.06 -26.72
N ASP A 138 38.48 -20.25 -25.62
CA ASP A 138 37.99 -19.84 -24.30
C ASP A 138 37.78 -18.32 -24.25
N ALA A 139 38.68 -17.53 -24.83
CA ALA A 139 38.52 -16.09 -24.94
C ALA A 139 37.29 -15.71 -25.78
N ALA A 140 37.09 -16.33 -26.96
CA ALA A 140 35.92 -16.08 -27.81
C ALA A 140 34.60 -16.49 -27.10
N THR A 141 34.64 -17.59 -26.35
CA THR A 141 33.48 -18.05 -25.56
C THR A 141 33.14 -17.02 -24.46
N GLY A 142 34.14 -16.46 -23.79
CA GLY A 142 33.99 -15.40 -22.82
C GLY A 142 33.36 -14.14 -23.43
N THR A 143 33.81 -13.75 -24.64
CA THR A 143 33.24 -12.58 -25.38
C THR A 143 31.77 -12.81 -25.72
N VAL A 144 31.39 -13.96 -26.25
CA VAL A 144 30.00 -14.33 -26.56
C VAL A 144 29.12 -14.31 -25.28
N ALA A 145 29.68 -14.74 -24.14
CA ALA A 145 28.95 -14.67 -22.87
C ALA A 145 28.71 -13.19 -22.42
N ALA A 146 29.70 -12.32 -22.60
CA ALA A 146 29.58 -10.89 -22.32
C ALA A 146 28.53 -10.22 -23.25
N ASP A 147 28.52 -10.56 -24.55
CA ASP A 147 27.51 -10.01 -25.48
C ASP A 147 26.09 -10.45 -25.13
N ARG A 148 25.89 -11.70 -24.70
CA ARG A 148 24.58 -12.16 -24.21
C ARG A 148 24.10 -11.36 -22.99
N ALA A 149 25.00 -11.03 -22.09
CA ALA A 149 24.70 -10.17 -20.94
C ALA A 149 24.35 -8.74 -21.41
N ALA A 150 25.07 -8.19 -22.40
CA ALA A 150 24.78 -6.89 -22.99
C ALA A 150 23.39 -6.85 -23.65
N ILE A 151 22.98 -7.90 -24.37
CA ILE A 151 21.62 -8.04 -24.91
C ILE A 151 20.58 -8.05 -23.81
N THR A 152 20.82 -8.80 -22.72
CA THR A 152 19.89 -8.85 -21.59
C THR A 152 19.68 -7.45 -21.00
N ASN A 153 20.75 -6.69 -20.80
CA ASN A 153 20.68 -5.30 -20.34
C ASN A 153 19.91 -4.39 -21.30
N ALA A 154 20.14 -4.54 -22.61
CA ALA A 154 19.43 -3.76 -23.62
C ALA A 154 17.92 -4.08 -23.65
N ILE A 155 17.54 -5.34 -23.49
CA ILE A 155 16.13 -5.78 -23.36
C ILE A 155 15.47 -5.18 -22.12
N LEU A 156 16.17 -5.17 -20.97
CA LEU A 156 15.66 -4.55 -19.73
C LEU A 156 15.42 -3.05 -19.93
N ASN A 157 16.38 -2.35 -20.54
CA ASN A 157 16.25 -0.92 -20.82
C ASN A 157 15.08 -0.63 -21.79
N LEU A 158 14.89 -1.47 -22.80
CA LEU A 158 13.74 -1.38 -23.70
C LEU A 158 12.42 -1.62 -22.93
N GLY A 159 12.42 -2.56 -22.00
CA GLY A 159 11.28 -2.81 -21.12
C GLY A 159 10.93 -1.61 -20.23
N TYR A 160 11.92 -0.87 -19.76
CA TYR A 160 11.72 0.34 -18.96
C TYR A 160 11.13 1.51 -19.75
N CYS A 161 11.11 1.45 -21.09
CA CYS A 161 10.37 2.42 -21.90
C CYS A 161 8.85 2.32 -21.72
N GLN A 162 8.34 1.20 -21.19
CA GLN A 162 6.93 0.99 -20.90
C GLN A 162 6.72 0.98 -19.39
N ILE A 163 6.23 2.09 -18.86
CA ILE A 163 5.97 2.23 -17.43
C ILE A 163 4.57 1.71 -17.14
N ARG A 164 4.48 0.67 -16.33
CA ARG A 164 3.24 0.00 -15.96
C ARG A 164 2.91 0.18 -14.48
N ALA A 165 1.64 0.08 -14.15
CA ALA A 165 1.17 0.12 -12.77
C ALA A 165 1.72 -1.08 -11.97
N PRO A 166 2.43 -0.86 -10.85
CA PRO A 166 2.99 -1.93 -10.03
C PRO A 166 1.93 -2.59 -9.13
N MET A 167 0.80 -1.92 -8.91
CA MET A 167 -0.31 -2.37 -8.07
C MET A 167 -1.64 -1.80 -8.58
N ASP A 168 -2.73 -2.39 -8.09
CA ASP A 168 -4.07 -1.83 -8.28
C ASP A 168 -4.22 -0.56 -7.45
N GLY A 169 -4.90 0.44 -7.99
CA GLY A 169 -5.14 1.67 -7.27
C GLY A 169 -5.67 2.79 -8.12
N ARG A 170 -5.81 3.97 -7.52
CA ARG A 170 -6.26 5.18 -8.20
C ARG A 170 -5.07 6.09 -8.46
N THR A 171 -4.98 6.59 -9.68
CA THR A 171 -3.94 7.52 -10.10
C THR A 171 -4.17 8.90 -9.50
N GLY A 172 -3.09 9.56 -9.11
CA GLY A 172 -3.07 10.98 -8.73
C GLY A 172 -2.97 11.91 -9.94
N GLY A 173 -2.59 13.14 -9.71
CA GLY A 173 -2.29 14.12 -10.76
C GLY A 173 -0.97 13.81 -11.47
N LEU A 174 -0.92 14.15 -12.75
CA LEU A 174 0.26 14.02 -13.61
C LEU A 174 1.34 15.03 -13.16
N GLN A 175 2.57 14.52 -13.02
CA GLN A 175 3.75 15.37 -12.76
C GLN A 175 4.58 15.61 -14.02
N ALA A 176 4.38 14.79 -15.06
CA ALA A 176 5.07 14.89 -16.33
C ALA A 176 4.11 14.66 -17.50
N TYR A 177 4.32 15.38 -18.60
CA TYR A 177 3.43 15.41 -19.75
C TYR A 177 4.12 14.88 -21.02
N VAL A 178 3.33 14.54 -22.04
CA VAL A 178 3.85 14.15 -23.35
C VAL A 178 4.77 15.26 -23.90
N GLY A 179 5.94 14.87 -24.38
CA GLY A 179 6.97 15.78 -24.87
C GLY A 179 7.99 16.21 -23.78
N ASN A 180 7.70 16.00 -22.49
CA ASN A 180 8.71 16.23 -21.45
C ASN A 180 9.82 15.18 -21.53
N VAL A 181 11.06 15.62 -21.30
CA VAL A 181 12.20 14.72 -21.09
C VAL A 181 12.33 14.44 -19.62
N VAL A 182 12.23 13.19 -19.23
CA VAL A 182 12.37 12.74 -17.84
C VAL A 182 13.75 12.18 -17.59
N LYS A 183 14.24 12.35 -16.36
CA LYS A 183 15.53 11.86 -15.89
C LYS A 183 15.31 10.79 -14.82
N ALA A 184 16.02 9.68 -14.97
CA ALA A 184 16.02 8.62 -13.98
C ALA A 184 17.11 8.87 -12.92
N PRO A 185 16.84 8.58 -11.63
CA PRO A 185 15.56 8.20 -11.01
C PRO A 185 14.79 9.39 -10.42
N ASP A 186 15.18 10.64 -10.71
CA ASP A 186 14.82 11.83 -9.94
C ASP A 186 13.38 12.30 -10.20
N ASP A 187 12.91 12.19 -11.44
CA ASP A 187 11.62 12.76 -11.83
C ASP A 187 10.45 11.85 -11.42
N VAL A 188 9.56 12.40 -10.60
CA VAL A 188 8.27 11.77 -10.26
C VAL A 188 7.33 11.91 -11.45
N LEU A 189 6.73 10.81 -11.86
CA LEU A 189 5.75 10.78 -12.94
C LEU A 189 4.31 10.84 -12.44
N LEU A 190 4.03 10.03 -11.41
CA LEU A 190 2.70 9.80 -10.90
C LEU A 190 2.76 9.17 -9.50
N THR A 191 1.74 9.43 -8.69
CA THR A 191 1.48 8.68 -7.46
C THR A 191 0.23 7.83 -7.63
N ILE A 192 0.29 6.56 -7.23
CA ILE A 192 -0.87 5.65 -7.20
C ILE A 192 -1.18 5.34 -5.74
N ASN A 193 -2.44 5.53 -5.37
CA ASN A 193 -2.96 5.22 -4.04
C ASN A 193 -3.94 4.05 -4.13
N GLN A 194 -3.69 3.00 -3.36
CA GLN A 194 -4.65 1.93 -3.16
C GLN A 194 -5.70 2.40 -2.15
N ILE A 195 -6.95 2.55 -2.62
CA ILE A 195 -8.07 3.01 -1.82
C ILE A 195 -9.10 1.90 -1.51
N HIS A 196 -8.86 0.70 -2.01
CA HIS A 196 -9.62 -0.53 -1.76
C HIS A 196 -8.67 -1.69 -1.46
N PRO A 197 -8.58 -2.16 -0.22
CA PRO A 197 -9.09 -1.58 1.03
C PRO A 197 -8.44 -0.24 1.39
N ILE A 198 -8.86 0.39 2.51
CA ILE A 198 -8.30 1.65 3.00
C ILE A 198 -8.05 1.57 4.50
N TYR A 199 -7.10 2.33 5.00
CA TYR A 199 -6.84 2.44 6.43
C TYR A 199 -7.49 3.68 7.04
N VAL A 200 -7.92 3.52 8.28
CA VAL A 200 -8.16 4.65 9.19
C VAL A 200 -7.17 4.52 10.34
N ALA A 201 -6.34 5.54 10.50
CA ALA A 201 -5.38 5.65 11.57
C ALA A 201 -5.90 6.59 12.64
N PHE A 202 -5.81 6.20 13.90
CA PHE A 202 -6.26 6.98 15.05
C PHE A 202 -5.38 6.68 16.26
N ALA A 203 -5.22 7.68 17.14
CA ALA A 203 -4.41 7.57 18.33
C ALA A 203 -5.29 7.36 19.56
N VAL A 204 -4.90 6.45 20.44
CA VAL A 204 -5.63 6.09 21.66
C VAL A 204 -4.69 6.20 22.86
N PRO A 205 -5.11 6.76 24.02
CA PRO A 205 -4.29 6.78 25.23
C PRO A 205 -3.76 5.40 25.62
N GLU A 206 -2.50 5.31 26.02
CA GLU A 206 -1.81 4.05 26.31
C GLU A 206 -2.50 3.20 27.38
N GLN A 207 -3.23 3.83 28.28
CA GLN A 207 -3.99 3.14 29.36
C GLN A 207 -4.98 2.10 28.82
N TYR A 208 -5.48 2.25 27.57
CA TYR A 208 -6.39 1.30 26.94
C TYR A 208 -5.67 0.13 26.26
N LEU A 209 -4.35 0.21 26.05
CA LEU A 209 -3.58 -0.81 25.35
C LEU A 209 -3.74 -2.23 25.95
N PRO A 210 -3.66 -2.44 27.28
CA PRO A 210 -3.83 -3.78 27.86
C PRO A 210 -5.22 -4.38 27.58
N GLN A 211 -6.26 -3.56 27.55
CA GLN A 211 -7.63 -3.98 27.25
C GLN A 211 -7.77 -4.32 25.76
N ILE A 212 -7.28 -3.45 24.86
CA ILE A 212 -7.32 -3.67 23.43
C ILE A 212 -6.62 -4.99 23.08
N ARG A 213 -5.41 -5.23 23.58
CA ARG A 213 -4.65 -6.47 23.34
C ARG A 213 -5.39 -7.71 23.84
N ARG A 214 -6.03 -7.65 25.01
CA ARG A 214 -6.82 -8.77 25.54
C ARG A 214 -8.03 -9.10 24.67
N GLU A 215 -8.72 -8.09 24.19
CA GLU A 215 -9.90 -8.30 23.34
C GLU A 215 -9.52 -8.73 21.92
N MET A 216 -8.45 -8.18 21.34
CA MET A 216 -7.91 -8.63 20.06
C MET A 216 -7.49 -10.11 20.05
N ALA A 217 -6.98 -10.61 21.20
CA ALA A 217 -6.62 -12.02 21.33
C ALA A 217 -7.84 -12.97 21.31
N LYS A 218 -9.04 -12.46 21.58
CA LYS A 218 -10.28 -13.25 21.61
C LYS A 218 -11.06 -13.18 20.30
N ARG A 219 -11.05 -12.02 19.64
CA ARG A 219 -11.85 -11.75 18.42
C ARG A 219 -11.30 -10.53 17.68
N PRO A 220 -11.54 -10.44 16.34
CA PRO A 220 -11.33 -9.21 15.62
C PRO A 220 -12.14 -8.06 16.20
N LEU A 221 -11.50 -6.92 16.46
CA LEU A 221 -12.19 -5.74 16.97
C LEU A 221 -12.75 -4.93 15.81
N LYS A 222 -14.06 -4.69 15.86
CA LYS A 222 -14.74 -3.84 14.88
C LYS A 222 -14.54 -2.38 15.24
N VAL A 223 -14.23 -1.57 14.22
CA VAL A 223 -14.10 -0.13 14.30
C VAL A 223 -15.12 0.49 13.36
N SER A 224 -15.90 1.43 13.86
CA SER A 224 -16.83 2.21 13.04
C SER A 224 -16.34 3.66 13.00
N VAL A 225 -16.47 4.30 11.85
CA VAL A 225 -16.10 5.71 11.69
C VAL A 225 -17.32 6.56 11.38
N THR A 226 -17.30 7.78 11.90
CA THR A 226 -18.29 8.81 11.60
C THR A 226 -17.56 10.04 11.07
N TYR A 227 -18.17 10.72 10.10
CA TYR A 227 -17.66 11.99 9.57
C TYR A 227 -18.83 12.93 9.33
N GLN A 228 -18.51 14.21 9.20
CA GLN A 228 -19.54 15.24 8.98
C GLN A 228 -20.33 14.96 7.70
N ASP A 229 -21.64 15.21 7.72
CA ASP A 229 -22.58 14.99 6.61
C ASP A 229 -22.74 13.52 6.13
N MET A 230 -22.43 12.56 7.00
CA MET A 230 -22.64 11.16 6.69
C MET A 230 -24.14 10.85 6.54
N SER A 231 -24.54 10.41 5.35
CA SER A 231 -25.87 9.88 5.07
C SER A 231 -25.77 8.34 4.96
N GLY A 232 -26.30 7.63 5.94
CA GLY A 232 -26.31 6.17 5.95
C GLY A 232 -25.64 5.54 7.18
N PRO A 233 -25.56 4.21 7.23
CA PRO A 233 -24.91 3.51 8.33
C PRO A 233 -23.40 3.78 8.32
N PRO A 234 -22.76 3.91 9.52
CA PRO A 234 -21.33 4.16 9.63
C PRO A 234 -20.51 3.02 8.98
N PRO A 235 -19.52 3.36 8.14
CA PRO A 235 -18.59 2.37 7.62
C PRO A 235 -17.96 1.57 8.75
N SER A 236 -17.86 0.25 8.58
CA SER A 236 -17.28 -0.66 9.55
C SER A 236 -16.03 -1.32 8.98
N GLY A 237 -14.98 -1.34 9.79
CA GLY A 237 -13.72 -2.00 9.51
C GLY A 237 -13.26 -2.85 10.68
N GLU A 238 -12.10 -3.43 10.57
CA GLU A 238 -11.47 -4.24 11.62
C GLU A 238 -10.14 -3.63 12.04
N LEU A 239 -9.86 -3.63 13.35
CA LEU A 239 -8.58 -3.23 13.89
C LEU A 239 -7.53 -4.27 13.50
N THR A 240 -6.59 -3.88 12.63
CA THR A 240 -5.57 -4.77 12.06
C THR A 240 -4.17 -4.48 12.54
N PHE A 241 -3.93 -3.27 13.06
CA PHE A 241 -2.60 -2.86 13.47
C PHE A 241 -2.64 -2.06 14.77
N VAL A 242 -1.72 -2.40 15.66
CA VAL A 242 -1.39 -1.67 16.87
C VAL A 242 0.09 -1.37 16.79
N ASP A 243 0.47 -0.12 16.95
CA ASP A 243 1.88 0.27 16.87
C ASP A 243 2.70 -0.40 17.97
N ASN A 244 3.97 -0.58 17.75
CA ASN A 244 4.92 -1.16 18.71
C ASN A 244 5.52 -0.12 19.67
N THR A 245 5.22 1.16 19.46
CA THR A 245 5.76 2.29 20.21
C THR A 245 4.64 3.22 20.66
N VAL A 246 4.70 3.69 21.90
CA VAL A 246 3.86 4.77 22.43
C VAL A 246 4.56 6.09 22.14
N ASP A 247 3.82 7.06 21.61
CA ASP A 247 4.30 8.43 21.48
C ASP A 247 4.42 9.06 22.87
N GLN A 248 5.66 9.31 23.29
CA GLN A 248 5.97 9.86 24.62
C GLN A 248 5.53 11.31 24.80
N THR A 249 5.29 12.04 23.72
CA THR A 249 4.85 13.44 23.79
C THR A 249 3.37 13.56 24.09
N THR A 250 2.57 12.61 23.60
CA THR A 250 1.11 12.61 23.74
C THR A 250 0.59 11.51 24.67
N GLY A 251 1.41 10.53 25.05
CA GLY A 251 0.99 9.35 25.82
C GLY A 251 -0.01 8.48 25.07
N THR A 252 0.03 8.47 23.73
CA THR A 252 -0.90 7.73 22.90
C THR A 252 -0.21 6.67 22.07
N ILE A 253 -0.98 5.65 21.67
CA ILE A 253 -0.54 4.61 20.73
C ILE A 253 -1.33 4.69 19.45
N LEU A 254 -0.64 4.58 18.32
CA LEU A 254 -1.26 4.59 17.00
C LEU A 254 -1.91 3.24 16.70
N LEU A 255 -3.14 3.29 16.27
CA LEU A 255 -3.92 2.14 15.81
C LEU A 255 -4.30 2.35 14.34
N LYS A 256 -4.41 1.25 13.58
CA LYS A 256 -4.97 1.31 12.22
C LYS A 256 -6.04 0.24 12.08
N ALA A 257 -7.17 0.65 11.56
CA ALA A 257 -8.25 -0.26 11.18
C ALA A 257 -8.37 -0.33 9.65
N THR A 258 -8.63 -1.52 9.14
CA THR A 258 -8.80 -1.76 7.70
C THR A 258 -10.28 -1.74 7.36
N PHE A 259 -10.64 -0.94 6.37
CA PHE A 259 -12.01 -0.80 5.85
C PHE A 259 -12.05 -1.30 4.40
N PRO A 260 -13.06 -2.08 4.00
CA PRO A 260 -13.19 -2.55 2.61
C PRO A 260 -13.35 -1.40 1.62
N ASN A 261 -14.04 -0.32 2.01
CA ASN A 261 -14.28 0.91 1.23
C ASN A 261 -14.87 0.67 -0.18
N ALA A 262 -15.68 -0.38 -0.34
CA ALA A 262 -16.30 -0.70 -1.65
C ALA A 262 -17.17 0.45 -2.21
N GLY A 263 -17.80 1.22 -1.31
CA GLY A 263 -18.61 2.40 -1.67
C GLY A 263 -17.79 3.66 -1.94
N ARG A 264 -16.46 3.63 -1.79
CA ARG A 264 -15.55 4.79 -2.00
C ARG A 264 -15.92 6.02 -1.18
N THR A 265 -16.53 5.82 -0.01
CA THR A 265 -16.97 6.89 0.89
C THR A 265 -15.84 7.48 1.72
N LEU A 266 -14.80 6.68 1.96
CA LEU A 266 -13.61 7.11 2.67
C LEU A 266 -12.52 7.52 1.67
N TRP A 267 -11.91 8.69 1.91
CA TRP A 267 -10.91 9.26 1.02
C TRP A 267 -9.61 9.54 1.76
N PRO A 268 -8.43 9.20 1.20
CA PRO A 268 -7.15 9.50 1.85
C PRO A 268 -7.00 10.98 2.22
N GLY A 269 -6.57 11.24 3.47
CA GLY A 269 -6.46 12.59 4.02
C GLY A 269 -7.71 13.11 4.72
N GLN A 270 -8.85 12.42 4.63
CA GLN A 270 -10.09 12.81 5.32
C GLN A 270 -9.96 12.55 6.84
N PHE A 271 -10.47 13.49 7.64
CA PHE A 271 -10.66 13.28 9.08
C PHE A 271 -11.99 12.59 9.38
N VAL A 272 -11.96 11.70 10.34
CA VAL A 272 -13.10 10.86 10.75
C VAL A 272 -13.15 10.70 12.26
#